data_5240a4b7e7ed4972a8523819ec8c4318
#
_entry.id   5240a4b7e7ed4972a8523819ec8c4318
#
_cell.length_a   1.000
_cell.length_b   1.000
_cell.length_c   1.000
_cell.angle_alpha   90.00
_cell.angle_beta   90.00
_cell.angle_gamma   90.00
#
_symmetry.space_group_name_H-M   'P 1'
#
loop_
_entity.id
_entity.type
_entity.pdbx_description
1 polymer ?
#
loop_
_entity_poly.entity_id
_entity_poly.type
_entity_poly.pdbx_seq_one_letter_code
_entity_poly.pdbx_strand_id
1 'polypeptide(L)'
;MKANKEMRIFLLISYGVPILLSIFMWIAHQNNLNCNAFPITWMFLPAAAVMVAKKCNETPDHIFPKTFYWTYIVTTFLMVVFSIASAVIDSSVWAIIINVLAIVCGVVCIIEMIAMGKEKRSMAGLSFGNDLKKTGFGILLFVILYAVIFALNTILSACIRGMGWSEYVHSQINYLNPLGVILLIINLPLSYLAFFGEEYGWRYFFQPALQKKYGLRKGVILLGVLWGLWHIPLNFLYYSPKTGVFSFMIQVTLCVGIGVFMGWLYMKTGNIWSVVIVHYLQNNIGAIFFGASPVNVVLDFKDVLIALIVYMLVYLPFLNTKEYKLKSMSDSSEKLRLH
;
A
#
# COMPACT_ATOMS: atom_id res chain seq x y z
N MET A 1 15.13 -9.99 -22.86
CA MET A 1 16.16 -10.12 -21.81
C MET A 1 16.09 -9.02 -20.75
N LYS A 2 16.03 -7.73 -21.09
CA LYS A 2 15.96 -6.61 -20.12
C LYS A 2 14.80 -6.72 -19.11
N ALA A 3 13.57 -6.88 -19.59
CA ALA A 3 12.38 -6.97 -18.72
C ALA A 3 12.48 -8.11 -17.69
N ASN A 4 13.11 -9.25 -18.05
CA ASN A 4 13.32 -10.36 -17.12
C ASN A 4 14.36 -10.02 -16.03
N LYS A 5 15.36 -9.20 -16.33
CA LYS A 5 16.38 -8.77 -15.35
C LYS A 5 15.78 -7.78 -14.35
N GLU A 6 15.00 -6.79 -14.82
CA GLU A 6 14.30 -5.84 -13.94
C GLU A 6 13.34 -6.56 -12.98
N MET A 7 12.56 -7.49 -13.51
CA MET A 7 11.64 -8.29 -12.68
C MET A 7 12.36 -9.13 -11.63
N ARG A 8 13.49 -9.74 -11.98
CA ARG A 8 14.29 -10.51 -11.00
C ARG A 8 14.82 -9.63 -9.88
N ILE A 9 15.38 -8.45 -10.20
CA ILE A 9 15.87 -7.48 -9.22
C ILE A 9 14.71 -7.00 -8.34
N PHE A 10 13.57 -6.66 -8.97
CA PHE A 10 12.37 -6.25 -8.25
C PHE A 10 11.92 -7.31 -7.24
N LEU A 11 11.76 -8.55 -7.66
CA LEU A 11 11.33 -9.64 -6.78
C LEU A 11 12.35 -9.94 -5.68
N LEU A 12 13.64 -9.92 -6.00
CA LEU A 12 14.71 -10.16 -5.02
C LEU A 12 14.69 -9.11 -3.91
N ILE A 13 14.53 -7.84 -4.23
CA ILE A 13 14.50 -6.77 -3.23
C ILE A 13 13.15 -6.73 -2.53
N SER A 14 12.02 -6.71 -3.29
CA SER A 14 10.69 -6.56 -2.72
C SER A 14 10.25 -7.73 -1.83
N TYR A 15 10.78 -8.93 -2.04
CA TYR A 15 10.44 -10.11 -1.23
C TYR A 15 11.64 -10.64 -0.44
N GLY A 16 12.84 -10.64 -1.02
CA GLY A 16 14.04 -11.15 -0.36
C GLY A 16 14.46 -10.33 0.84
N VAL A 17 14.45 -8.99 0.75
CA VAL A 17 14.77 -8.13 1.90
C VAL A 17 13.72 -8.25 3.02
N PRO A 18 12.40 -8.23 2.76
CA PRO A 18 11.39 -8.57 3.76
C PRO A 18 11.60 -9.93 4.44
N ILE A 19 11.92 -10.98 3.70
CA ILE A 19 12.22 -12.30 4.28
C ILE A 19 13.42 -12.21 5.23
N LEU A 20 14.48 -11.51 4.84
CA LEU A 20 15.62 -11.27 5.71
C LEU A 20 15.22 -10.48 6.97
N LEU A 21 14.50 -9.38 6.80
CA LEU A 21 14.02 -8.55 7.92
C LEU A 21 13.07 -9.31 8.84
N SER A 22 12.33 -10.29 8.35
CA SER A 22 11.43 -11.10 9.17
C SER A 22 12.18 -11.94 10.20
N ILE A 23 13.43 -12.33 9.92
CA ILE A 23 14.30 -13.02 10.89
C ILE A 23 14.61 -12.07 12.07
N PHE A 24 15.00 -10.85 11.77
CA PHE A 24 15.30 -9.84 12.81
C PHE A 24 14.03 -9.42 13.55
N MET A 25 12.91 -9.28 12.85
CA MET A 25 11.64 -8.99 13.48
C MET A 25 11.18 -10.12 14.42
N TRP A 26 11.43 -11.38 14.05
CA TRP A 26 11.19 -12.53 14.91
C TRP A 26 12.10 -12.50 16.16
N ILE A 27 13.38 -12.17 16.01
CA ILE A 27 14.31 -11.99 17.14
C ILE A 27 13.79 -10.89 18.08
N ALA A 28 13.39 -9.73 17.52
CA ALA A 28 12.82 -8.63 18.31
C ALA A 28 11.57 -9.10 19.07
N HIS A 29 10.66 -9.80 18.40
CA HIS A 29 9.43 -10.31 18.99
C HIS A 29 9.70 -11.30 20.13
N GLN A 30 10.64 -12.24 19.99
CA GLN A 30 11.01 -13.22 21.02
C GLN A 30 11.64 -12.54 22.25
N ASN A 31 12.32 -11.42 22.07
CA ASN A 31 12.93 -10.64 23.16
C ASN A 31 12.01 -9.53 23.69
N ASN A 32 10.72 -9.49 23.31
CA ASN A 32 9.76 -8.46 23.68
C ASN A 32 10.20 -7.03 23.32
N LEU A 33 11.03 -6.88 22.28
CA LEU A 33 11.45 -5.59 21.77
C LEU A 33 10.38 -4.98 20.84
N ASN A 34 10.45 -3.67 20.65
CA ASN A 34 9.51 -2.94 19.82
C ASN A 34 9.72 -3.22 18.32
N CYS A 35 8.68 -3.73 17.64
CA CYS A 35 8.71 -4.03 16.21
C CYS A 35 8.23 -2.87 15.31
N ASN A 36 7.95 -1.66 15.82
CA ASN A 36 7.38 -0.56 15.05
C ASN A 36 8.29 -0.03 13.93
N ALA A 37 9.58 -0.31 13.98
CA ALA A 37 10.56 0.06 12.94
C ALA A 37 10.30 -0.69 11.60
N PHE A 38 9.83 -1.93 11.67
CA PHE A 38 9.74 -2.81 10.52
C PHE A 38 8.63 -2.44 9.53
N PRO A 39 7.37 -2.18 9.91
CA PRO A 39 6.29 -1.95 8.95
C PRO A 39 6.56 -0.77 8.01
N ILE A 40 7.08 0.35 8.50
CA ILE A 40 7.39 1.52 7.67
C ILE A 40 8.52 1.19 6.69
N THR A 41 9.59 0.53 7.16
CA THR A 41 10.69 0.09 6.31
C THR A 41 10.19 -0.85 5.22
N TRP A 42 9.27 -1.77 5.56
CA TRP A 42 8.62 -2.67 4.60
C TRP A 42 7.99 -1.89 3.43
N MET A 43 7.22 -0.87 3.73
CA MET A 43 6.50 -0.06 2.73
C MET A 43 7.43 0.64 1.72
N PHE A 44 8.67 0.94 2.10
CA PHE A 44 9.65 1.57 1.20
C PHE A 44 10.28 0.60 0.18
N LEU A 45 10.33 -0.69 0.49
CA LEU A 45 11.08 -1.67 -0.30
C LEU A 45 10.60 -1.84 -1.75
N PRO A 46 9.29 -1.89 -2.08
CA PRO A 46 8.85 -2.11 -3.45
C PRO A 46 9.27 -0.98 -4.41
N ALA A 47 9.19 0.29 -3.99
CA ALA A 47 9.66 1.40 -4.82
C ALA A 47 11.19 1.41 -4.95
N ALA A 48 11.93 1.18 -3.87
CA ALA A 48 13.39 1.05 -3.92
C ALA A 48 13.81 -0.07 -4.89
N ALA A 49 13.09 -1.19 -4.88
CA ALA A 49 13.31 -2.30 -5.80
C ALA A 49 13.15 -1.89 -7.27
N VAL A 50 12.09 -1.14 -7.60
CA VAL A 50 11.88 -0.58 -8.95
C VAL A 50 13.02 0.35 -9.35
N MET A 51 13.39 1.27 -8.45
CA MET A 51 14.43 2.27 -8.71
C MET A 51 15.80 1.61 -8.95
N VAL A 52 16.17 0.62 -8.14
CA VAL A 52 17.38 -0.18 -8.33
C VAL A 52 17.32 -0.97 -9.64
N ALA A 53 16.19 -1.64 -9.93
CA ALA A 53 16.02 -2.42 -11.15
C ALA A 53 16.19 -1.57 -12.41
N LYS A 54 15.58 -0.39 -12.42
CA LYS A 54 15.71 0.57 -13.53
C LYS A 54 17.13 1.09 -13.66
N LYS A 55 17.80 1.42 -12.56
CA LYS A 55 19.19 1.88 -12.56
C LYS A 55 20.14 0.81 -13.09
N CYS A 56 20.00 -0.44 -12.68
CA CYS A 56 20.84 -1.54 -13.18
C CYS A 56 20.64 -1.85 -14.68
N ASN A 57 19.63 -1.27 -15.31
CA ASN A 57 19.33 -1.42 -16.72
C ASN A 57 19.29 -0.05 -17.47
N GLU A 58 19.94 0.97 -16.89
CA GLU A 58 20.06 2.31 -17.47
C GLU A 58 20.65 2.24 -18.89
N THR A 59 20.02 2.94 -19.83
CA THR A 59 20.53 3.17 -21.18
C THR A 59 20.78 4.66 -21.35
N PRO A 60 21.71 5.07 -22.24
CA PRO A 60 22.03 6.49 -22.45
C PRO A 60 20.81 7.38 -22.75
N ASP A 61 19.79 6.80 -23.37
CA ASP A 61 18.56 7.49 -23.80
C ASP A 61 17.51 7.61 -22.68
N HIS A 62 17.71 6.99 -21.52
CA HIS A 62 16.78 7.08 -20.38
C HIS A 62 17.12 8.26 -19.47
N ILE A 63 16.26 9.28 -19.50
CA ILE A 63 16.31 10.39 -18.53
C ILE A 63 15.80 9.91 -17.18
N PHE A 64 16.72 9.56 -16.29
CA PHE A 64 16.38 9.17 -14.92
C PHE A 64 16.26 10.39 -13.99
N PRO A 65 15.31 10.39 -13.06
CA PRO A 65 15.31 11.32 -11.93
C PRO A 65 16.36 10.87 -10.89
N LYS A 66 17.66 11.07 -11.23
CA LYS A 66 18.80 10.49 -10.48
C LYS A 66 18.76 10.86 -9.00
N THR A 67 18.53 12.15 -8.70
CA THR A 67 18.47 12.64 -7.31
C THR A 67 17.35 11.97 -6.55
N PHE A 68 16.12 12.01 -7.05
CA PHE A 68 14.95 11.37 -6.45
C PHE A 68 15.17 9.88 -6.17
N TYR A 69 15.73 9.14 -7.14
CA TYR A 69 15.97 7.71 -6.96
C TYR A 69 17.06 7.45 -5.92
N TRP A 70 18.14 8.23 -5.92
CA TRP A 70 19.19 8.05 -4.93
C TRP A 70 18.74 8.45 -3.52
N THR A 71 18.06 9.56 -3.36
CA THR A 71 17.46 9.97 -2.07
C THR A 71 16.62 8.85 -1.50
N TYR A 72 15.73 8.28 -2.32
CA TYR A 72 14.84 7.20 -1.90
C TYR A 72 15.60 5.91 -1.56
N ILE A 73 16.52 5.46 -2.42
CA ILE A 73 17.30 4.22 -2.22
C ILE A 73 18.15 4.31 -0.96
N VAL A 74 18.90 5.42 -0.78
CA VAL A 74 19.78 5.61 0.38
C VAL A 74 18.96 5.63 1.67
N THR A 75 17.84 6.37 1.68
CA THR A 75 16.95 6.38 2.84
C THR A 75 16.41 5.00 3.16
N THR A 76 15.93 4.26 2.15
CA THR A 76 15.46 2.87 2.35
C THR A 76 16.54 1.97 2.92
N PHE A 77 17.78 2.09 2.42
CA PHE A 77 18.91 1.33 2.94
C PHE A 77 19.18 1.64 4.42
N LEU A 78 19.20 2.92 4.80
CA LEU A 78 19.36 3.34 6.19
C LEU A 78 18.21 2.81 7.07
N MET A 79 16.97 2.85 6.60
CA MET A 79 15.83 2.30 7.32
C MET A 79 15.98 0.79 7.54
N VAL A 80 16.47 0.04 6.56
CA VAL A 80 16.79 -1.40 6.71
C VAL A 80 17.84 -1.62 7.80
N VAL A 81 18.93 -0.85 7.78
CA VAL A 81 20.00 -0.95 8.80
C VAL A 81 19.45 -0.65 10.20
N PHE A 82 18.65 0.40 10.35
CA PHE A 82 18.07 0.75 11.65
C PHE A 82 16.98 -0.21 12.12
N SER A 83 16.23 -0.83 11.19
CA SER A 83 15.30 -1.92 11.55
C SER A 83 16.05 -3.14 12.09
N ILE A 84 17.21 -3.50 11.50
CA ILE A 84 18.06 -4.56 12.00
C ILE A 84 18.63 -4.19 13.38
N ALA A 85 19.12 -2.96 13.56
CA ALA A 85 19.63 -2.48 14.85
C ALA A 85 18.55 -2.52 15.94
N SER A 86 17.29 -2.20 15.62
CA SER A 86 16.17 -2.25 16.56
C SER A 86 15.84 -3.66 17.08
N ALA A 87 16.28 -4.69 16.37
CA ALA A 87 16.09 -6.08 16.80
C ALA A 87 17.11 -6.57 17.87
N VAL A 88 18.22 -5.83 18.05
CA VAL A 88 19.30 -6.23 18.95
C VAL A 88 19.60 -5.18 20.03
N ILE A 89 19.16 -3.95 19.82
CA ILE A 89 19.38 -2.84 20.77
C ILE A 89 18.01 -2.34 21.24
N ASP A 90 17.71 -2.58 22.52
CA ASP A 90 16.44 -2.14 23.12
C ASP A 90 16.40 -0.62 23.24
N SER A 91 15.65 -0.01 22.34
CA SER A 91 15.37 1.43 22.39
C SER A 91 14.16 1.79 21.52
N SER A 92 13.23 2.56 22.08
CA SER A 92 12.12 3.15 21.33
C SER A 92 12.57 4.20 20.29
N VAL A 93 13.82 4.66 20.37
CA VAL A 93 14.40 5.68 19.48
C VAL A 93 14.46 5.23 18.03
N TRP A 94 14.62 3.93 17.77
CA TRP A 94 14.73 3.41 16.40
C TRP A 94 13.50 3.68 15.55
N ALA A 95 12.30 3.49 16.10
CA ALA A 95 11.06 3.81 15.39
C ALA A 95 10.95 5.32 15.11
N ILE A 96 11.39 6.16 16.05
CA ILE A 96 11.42 7.62 15.88
C ILE A 96 12.38 8.01 14.75
N ILE A 97 13.61 7.47 14.75
CA ILE A 97 14.61 7.74 13.72
C ILE A 97 14.07 7.36 12.34
N ILE A 98 13.46 6.19 12.19
CA ILE A 98 12.90 5.73 10.92
C ILE A 98 11.76 6.63 10.45
N ASN A 99 10.87 7.07 11.35
CA ASN A 99 9.80 8.02 11.01
C ASN A 99 10.37 9.38 10.56
N VAL A 100 11.37 9.90 11.28
CA VAL A 100 12.05 11.16 10.90
C VAL A 100 12.73 11.02 9.53
N LEU A 101 13.43 9.92 9.28
CA LEU A 101 14.03 9.64 7.96
C LEU A 101 12.96 9.60 6.85
N ALA A 102 11.83 8.96 7.10
CA ALA A 102 10.73 8.90 6.12
C ALA A 102 10.17 10.30 5.84
N ILE A 103 9.96 11.12 6.86
CA ILE A 103 9.46 12.50 6.72
C ILE A 103 10.48 13.37 5.96
N VAL A 104 11.74 13.35 6.36
CA VAL A 104 12.81 14.13 5.70
C VAL A 104 12.95 13.71 4.25
N CYS A 105 12.99 12.42 3.97
CA CYS A 105 13.00 11.89 2.60
C CYS A 105 11.76 12.36 1.83
N GLY A 106 10.59 12.34 2.46
CA GLY A 106 9.35 12.83 1.86
C GLY A 106 9.43 14.29 1.44
N VAL A 107 9.92 15.16 2.32
CA VAL A 107 10.11 16.59 2.02
C VAL A 107 11.11 16.79 0.87
N VAL A 108 12.25 16.11 0.91
CA VAL A 108 13.25 16.18 -0.16
C VAL A 108 12.68 15.68 -1.48
N CYS A 109 11.96 14.56 -1.48
CA CYS A 109 11.31 14.01 -2.67
C CYS A 109 10.25 14.96 -3.27
N ILE A 110 9.49 15.70 -2.45
CA ILE A 110 8.57 16.74 -2.95
C ILE A 110 9.35 17.85 -3.64
N ILE A 111 10.41 18.37 -3.02
CA ILE A 111 11.25 19.43 -3.61
C ILE A 111 11.83 18.97 -4.95
N GLU A 112 12.38 17.75 -4.99
CA GLU A 112 12.93 17.16 -6.22
C GLU A 112 11.87 16.96 -7.30
N MET A 113 10.66 16.56 -6.97
CA MET A 113 9.54 16.45 -7.91
C MET A 113 9.10 17.80 -8.45
N ILE A 114 9.10 18.85 -7.62
CA ILE A 114 8.78 20.21 -8.07
C ILE A 114 9.87 20.74 -9.01
N ALA A 115 11.13 20.54 -8.64
CA ALA A 115 12.29 20.95 -9.45
C ALA A 115 12.42 20.15 -10.77
N MET A 116 11.86 18.92 -10.78
CA MET A 116 11.89 18.05 -11.96
C MET A 116 10.91 18.54 -13.02
N GLY A 117 11.36 18.73 -14.25
CA GLY A 117 10.50 19.11 -15.37
C GLY A 117 9.38 18.08 -15.63
N LYS A 118 8.27 18.54 -16.22
CA LYS A 118 7.06 17.73 -16.49
C LYS A 118 7.37 16.45 -17.27
N GLU A 119 8.27 16.51 -18.24
CA GLU A 119 8.68 15.38 -19.06
C GLU A 119 9.36 14.28 -18.24
N LYS A 120 10.36 14.63 -17.44
CA LYS A 120 11.04 13.68 -16.54
C LYS A 120 10.06 13.02 -15.56
N ARG A 121 9.14 13.80 -14.96
CA ARG A 121 8.10 13.24 -14.08
C ARG A 121 7.24 12.23 -14.79
N SER A 122 6.80 12.55 -16.02
CA SER A 122 5.97 11.65 -16.81
C SER A 122 6.69 10.35 -17.15
N MET A 123 7.95 10.43 -17.58
CA MET A 123 8.77 9.26 -17.91
C MET A 123 9.05 8.37 -16.69
N ALA A 124 9.17 8.97 -15.52
CA ALA A 124 9.37 8.26 -14.27
C ALA A 124 8.07 7.71 -13.64
N GLY A 125 6.91 7.94 -14.26
CA GLY A 125 5.61 7.54 -13.66
C GLY A 125 5.20 8.39 -12.45
N LEU A 126 5.78 9.57 -12.28
CA LEU A 126 5.54 10.51 -11.17
C LEU A 126 4.58 11.64 -11.56
N SER A 127 3.97 11.59 -12.75
CA SER A 127 3.01 12.59 -13.21
C SER A 127 1.76 12.60 -12.33
N PHE A 128 1.20 13.80 -12.12
CA PHE A 128 -0.09 13.98 -11.45
C PHE A 128 -1.30 13.58 -12.31
N GLY A 129 -1.04 13.00 -13.50
CA GLY A 129 -2.07 12.64 -14.47
C GLY A 129 -2.58 13.86 -15.26
N ASN A 130 -3.33 13.58 -16.31
CA ASN A 130 -3.91 14.62 -17.19
C ASN A 130 -5.35 14.98 -16.81
N ASP A 131 -6.00 14.21 -15.95
CA ASP A 131 -7.41 14.37 -15.60
C ASP A 131 -7.61 14.31 -14.06
N LEU A 132 -7.48 15.46 -13.45
CA LEU A 132 -7.69 15.62 -12.00
C LEU A 132 -9.15 15.37 -11.59
N LYS A 133 -10.12 15.55 -12.51
CA LYS A 133 -11.54 15.25 -12.21
C LYS A 133 -11.73 13.75 -12.03
N LYS A 134 -11.14 12.92 -12.90
CA LYS A 134 -11.19 11.45 -12.73
C LYS A 134 -10.47 11.01 -11.46
N THR A 135 -9.35 11.63 -11.13
CA THR A 135 -8.63 11.37 -9.88
C THR A 135 -9.50 11.71 -8.67
N GLY A 136 -10.06 12.92 -8.61
CA GLY A 136 -10.96 13.35 -7.53
C GLY A 136 -12.20 12.47 -7.39
N PHE A 137 -12.83 12.11 -8.52
CA PHE A 137 -13.96 11.16 -8.52
C PHE A 137 -13.57 9.81 -7.93
N GLY A 138 -12.41 9.25 -8.29
CA GLY A 138 -11.96 7.96 -7.79
C GLY A 138 -11.67 7.98 -6.28
N ILE A 139 -11.09 9.06 -5.77
CA ILE A 139 -10.85 9.24 -4.33
C ILE A 139 -12.18 9.40 -3.57
N LEU A 140 -13.09 10.23 -4.07
CA LEU A 140 -14.42 10.39 -3.47
C LEU A 140 -15.19 9.06 -3.46
N LEU A 141 -15.17 8.33 -4.58
CA LEU A 141 -15.78 7.00 -4.67
C LEU A 141 -15.19 6.06 -3.62
N PHE A 142 -13.87 6.07 -3.41
CA PHE A 142 -13.24 5.28 -2.36
C PHE A 142 -13.77 5.64 -0.97
N VAL A 143 -13.89 6.93 -0.64
CA VAL A 143 -14.43 7.37 0.66
C VAL A 143 -15.86 6.86 0.87
N ILE A 144 -16.69 6.91 -0.18
CA ILE A 144 -18.07 6.35 -0.14
C ILE A 144 -18.01 4.82 0.08
N LEU A 145 -17.16 4.10 -0.67
CA LEU A 145 -17.03 2.66 -0.51
C LEU A 145 -16.49 2.29 0.88
N TYR A 146 -15.58 3.08 1.45
CA TYR A 146 -15.09 2.87 2.81
C TYR A 146 -16.23 2.99 3.84
N ALA A 147 -17.08 4.00 3.70
CA ALA A 147 -18.27 4.14 4.56
C ALA A 147 -19.26 2.96 4.39
N VAL A 148 -19.47 2.48 3.16
CA VAL A 148 -20.28 1.27 2.90
C VAL A 148 -19.66 0.03 3.53
N ILE A 149 -18.33 -0.16 3.40
CA ILE A 149 -17.60 -1.27 4.02
C ILE A 149 -17.74 -1.20 5.54
N PHE A 150 -17.56 -0.03 6.14
CA PHE A 150 -17.72 0.16 7.58
C PHE A 150 -19.13 -0.21 8.03
N ALA A 151 -20.18 0.26 7.33
CA ALA A 151 -21.56 -0.06 7.63
C ALA A 151 -21.85 -1.57 7.51
N LEU A 152 -21.41 -2.21 6.41
CA LEU A 152 -21.59 -3.65 6.19
C LEU A 152 -20.85 -4.49 7.25
N ASN A 153 -19.61 -4.14 7.59
CA ASN A 153 -18.86 -4.79 8.67
C ASN A 153 -19.62 -4.69 10.00
N THR A 154 -20.14 -3.51 10.32
CA THR A 154 -20.91 -3.25 11.55
C THR A 154 -22.18 -4.10 11.59
N ILE A 155 -22.96 -4.10 10.49
CA ILE A 155 -24.21 -4.88 10.39
C ILE A 155 -23.93 -6.38 10.52
N LEU A 156 -23.01 -6.91 9.73
CA LEU A 156 -22.69 -8.33 9.72
C LEU A 156 -22.10 -8.79 11.06
N SER A 157 -21.23 -7.97 11.66
CA SER A 157 -20.67 -8.28 12.98
C SER A 157 -21.76 -8.36 14.06
N ALA A 158 -22.68 -7.40 14.10
CA ALA A 158 -23.81 -7.44 15.04
C ALA A 158 -24.66 -8.70 14.83
N CYS A 159 -25.04 -9.00 13.57
CA CYS A 159 -25.85 -10.17 13.23
C CYS A 159 -25.15 -11.51 13.58
N ILE A 160 -23.87 -11.67 13.18
CA ILE A 160 -23.13 -12.94 13.34
C ILE A 160 -22.73 -13.17 14.80
N ARG A 161 -22.50 -12.10 15.57
CA ARG A 161 -22.13 -12.18 16.99
C ARG A 161 -23.34 -12.17 17.94
N GLY A 162 -24.56 -11.92 17.42
CA GLY A 162 -25.78 -11.83 18.22
C GLY A 162 -25.80 -10.65 19.18
N MET A 163 -25.08 -9.56 18.85
CA MET A 163 -25.04 -8.33 19.65
C MET A 163 -26.22 -7.43 19.29
N GLY A 164 -26.76 -6.71 20.29
CA GLY A 164 -27.76 -5.67 20.03
C GLY A 164 -27.20 -4.60 19.11
N TRP A 165 -27.96 -4.22 18.07
CA TRP A 165 -27.56 -3.19 17.09
C TRP A 165 -27.08 -1.90 17.76
N SER A 166 -27.88 -1.38 18.72
CA SER A 166 -27.56 -0.15 19.44
C SER A 166 -26.24 -0.25 20.20
N GLU A 167 -26.02 -1.35 20.91
CA GLU A 167 -24.81 -1.59 21.70
C GLU A 167 -23.56 -1.66 20.81
N TYR A 168 -23.65 -2.40 19.69
CA TYR A 168 -22.53 -2.53 18.76
C TYR A 168 -22.20 -1.19 18.06
N VAL A 169 -23.21 -0.45 17.61
CA VAL A 169 -23.00 0.87 16.98
C VAL A 169 -22.39 1.85 17.98
N HIS A 170 -22.89 1.90 19.22
CA HIS A 170 -22.32 2.76 20.26
C HIS A 170 -20.86 2.40 20.53
N SER A 171 -20.50 1.12 20.57
CA SER A 171 -19.11 0.70 20.78
C SER A 171 -18.16 1.19 19.66
N GLN A 172 -18.66 1.33 18.43
CA GLN A 172 -17.86 1.82 17.30
C GLN A 172 -17.77 3.35 17.23
N ILE A 173 -18.83 4.07 17.61
CA ILE A 173 -18.92 5.53 17.46
C ILE A 173 -18.39 6.30 18.67
N ASN A 174 -18.31 5.68 19.85
CA ASN A 174 -17.86 6.32 21.10
C ASN A 174 -16.45 6.95 21.00
N TYR A 175 -15.66 6.56 20.00
CA TYR A 175 -14.31 7.05 19.77
C TYR A 175 -14.20 8.01 18.57
N LEU A 176 -15.34 8.46 18.01
CA LEU A 176 -15.30 9.32 16.83
C LEU A 176 -14.54 10.63 17.12
N ASN A 177 -13.40 10.79 16.43
CA ASN A 177 -12.58 11.99 16.56
C ASN A 177 -13.10 13.10 15.64
N PRO A 178 -13.67 14.22 16.17
CA PRO A 178 -14.21 15.30 15.34
C PRO A 178 -13.13 16.03 14.53
N LEU A 179 -11.86 15.94 14.94
CA LEU A 179 -10.73 16.53 14.22
C LEU A 179 -10.12 15.59 13.18
N GLY A 180 -10.72 14.41 12.97
CA GLY A 180 -10.17 13.35 12.10
C GLY A 180 -9.87 13.84 10.69
N VAL A 181 -10.70 14.67 10.07
CA VAL A 181 -10.47 15.21 8.72
C VAL A 181 -9.22 16.11 8.71
N ILE A 182 -9.07 16.98 9.69
CA ILE A 182 -7.90 17.88 9.81
C ILE A 182 -6.62 17.06 10.00
N LEU A 183 -6.67 16.05 10.85
CA LEU A 183 -5.54 15.17 11.11
C LEU A 183 -5.16 14.35 9.86
N LEU A 184 -6.13 13.85 9.09
CA LEU A 184 -5.85 13.19 7.80
C LEU A 184 -5.13 14.14 6.82
N ILE A 185 -5.58 15.39 6.71
CA ILE A 185 -4.97 16.36 5.80
C ILE A 185 -3.54 16.70 6.23
N ILE A 186 -3.29 16.91 7.52
CA ILE A 186 -1.96 17.25 8.05
C ILE A 186 -1.00 16.06 7.97
N ASN A 187 -1.49 14.82 8.23
CA ASN A 187 -0.64 13.64 8.23
C ASN A 187 -0.26 13.17 6.82
N LEU A 188 -1.07 13.46 5.80
CA LEU A 188 -0.80 13.02 4.42
C LEU A 188 0.58 13.45 3.92
N PRO A 189 0.98 14.74 3.95
CA PRO A 189 2.31 15.14 3.47
C PRO A 189 3.47 14.62 4.31
N LEU A 190 3.23 14.15 5.53
CA LEU A 190 4.25 13.58 6.40
C LEU A 190 4.47 12.08 6.16
N SER A 191 3.44 11.37 5.67
CA SER A 191 3.45 9.90 5.57
C SER A 191 3.26 9.37 4.14
N TYR A 192 2.95 10.22 3.15
CA TYR A 192 2.62 9.78 1.79
C TYR A 192 3.69 8.91 1.14
N LEU A 193 4.97 9.11 1.52
CA LEU A 193 6.09 8.45 0.85
C LEU A 193 6.13 6.94 1.16
N ALA A 194 5.64 6.51 2.32
CA ALA A 194 5.48 5.09 2.64
C ALA A 194 4.46 4.42 1.69
N PHE A 195 3.30 5.05 1.50
CA PHE A 195 2.26 4.56 0.58
C PHE A 195 2.72 4.63 -0.88
N PHE A 196 3.44 5.69 -1.26
CA PHE A 196 4.11 5.75 -2.55
C PHE A 196 5.07 4.58 -2.75
N GLY A 197 5.79 4.19 -1.70
CA GLY A 197 6.72 3.07 -1.72
C GLY A 197 6.08 1.78 -2.19
N GLU A 198 4.93 1.46 -1.64
CA GLU A 198 4.17 0.29 -2.08
C GLU A 198 3.57 0.48 -3.48
N GLU A 199 2.84 1.58 -3.72
CA GLU A 199 2.09 1.74 -4.96
C GLU A 199 3.00 1.90 -6.18
N TYR A 200 4.17 2.50 -6.04
CA TYR A 200 5.14 2.57 -7.12
C TYR A 200 5.68 1.18 -7.51
N GLY A 201 5.88 0.30 -6.53
CA GLY A 201 6.22 -1.10 -6.78
C GLY A 201 5.05 -1.89 -7.37
N TRP A 202 3.92 -1.84 -6.71
CA TRP A 202 2.78 -2.70 -7.05
C TRP A 202 2.03 -2.20 -8.28
N ARG A 203 1.65 -0.92 -8.38
CA ARG A 203 0.78 -0.39 -9.45
C ARG A 203 1.57 0.09 -10.67
N TYR A 204 2.67 0.84 -10.47
CA TYR A 204 3.45 1.34 -11.59
C TYR A 204 4.27 0.25 -12.28
N PHE A 205 4.86 -0.70 -11.52
CA PHE A 205 5.78 -1.69 -12.09
C PHE A 205 5.18 -3.10 -12.20
N PHE A 206 4.68 -3.68 -11.12
CA PHE A 206 4.34 -5.10 -11.08
C PHE A 206 2.97 -5.42 -11.70
N GLN A 207 1.94 -4.59 -11.47
CA GLN A 207 0.61 -4.78 -12.05
C GLN A 207 0.64 -4.87 -13.58
N PRO A 208 1.27 -3.91 -14.32
CA PRO A 208 1.32 -3.98 -15.77
C PRO A 208 2.03 -5.26 -16.27
N ALA A 209 3.07 -5.70 -15.59
CA ALA A 209 3.79 -6.92 -15.96
C ALA A 209 2.93 -8.19 -15.80
N LEU A 210 2.20 -8.30 -14.68
CA LEU A 210 1.28 -9.42 -14.44
C LEU A 210 0.08 -9.37 -15.40
N GLN A 211 -0.48 -8.19 -15.64
CA GLN A 211 -1.59 -8.00 -16.56
C GLN A 211 -1.21 -8.31 -18.01
N LYS A 212 0.01 -7.97 -18.42
CA LYS A 212 0.53 -8.35 -19.74
C LYS A 212 0.65 -9.87 -19.90
N LYS A 213 1.04 -10.57 -18.84
CA LYS A 213 1.29 -12.03 -18.89
C LYS A 213 0.01 -12.86 -18.72
N TYR A 214 -0.90 -12.44 -17.84
CA TYR A 214 -2.04 -13.23 -17.42
C TYR A 214 -3.41 -12.64 -17.79
N GLY A 215 -3.42 -11.47 -18.46
CA GLY A 215 -4.62 -10.71 -18.75
C GLY A 215 -5.02 -9.76 -17.60
N LEU A 216 -5.83 -8.75 -17.90
CA LEU A 216 -6.07 -7.63 -17.00
C LEU A 216 -6.69 -8.04 -15.66
N ARG A 217 -7.72 -8.92 -15.70
CA ARG A 217 -8.42 -9.40 -14.48
C ARG A 217 -7.59 -10.37 -13.66
N LYS A 218 -7.04 -11.41 -14.31
CA LYS A 218 -6.23 -12.43 -13.60
C LYS A 218 -4.95 -11.80 -13.04
N GLY A 219 -4.33 -10.86 -13.78
CA GLY A 219 -3.11 -10.19 -13.36
C GLY A 219 -3.30 -9.35 -12.11
N VAL A 220 -4.42 -8.62 -11.98
CA VAL A 220 -4.68 -7.82 -10.77
C VAL A 220 -5.06 -8.68 -9.56
N ILE A 221 -5.82 -9.76 -9.76
CA ILE A 221 -6.14 -10.71 -8.68
C ILE A 221 -4.85 -11.37 -8.17
N LEU A 222 -3.99 -11.85 -9.10
CA LEU A 222 -2.71 -12.44 -8.74
C LEU A 222 -1.83 -11.44 -7.99
N LEU A 223 -1.80 -10.17 -8.41
CA LEU A 223 -1.11 -9.12 -7.67
C LEU A 223 -1.64 -9.01 -6.24
N GLY A 224 -2.95 -8.97 -6.05
CA GLY A 224 -3.57 -8.89 -4.72
C GLY A 224 -3.16 -10.06 -3.82
N VAL A 225 -3.15 -11.29 -4.36
CA VAL A 225 -2.67 -12.47 -3.63
C VAL A 225 -1.19 -12.34 -3.26
N LEU A 226 -0.32 -11.97 -4.21
CA LEU A 226 1.11 -11.79 -3.96
C LEU A 226 1.38 -10.68 -2.96
N TRP A 227 0.63 -9.58 -3.03
CA TRP A 227 0.71 -8.49 -2.06
C TRP A 227 0.26 -8.91 -0.66
N GLY A 228 -0.82 -9.72 -0.55
CA GLY A 228 -1.24 -10.31 0.72
C GLY A 228 -0.20 -11.26 1.30
N LEU A 229 0.41 -12.12 0.49
CA LEU A 229 1.51 -13.03 0.90
C LEU A 229 2.73 -12.25 1.43
N TRP A 230 3.01 -11.09 0.87
CA TRP A 230 4.10 -10.22 1.31
C TRP A 230 3.94 -9.73 2.77
N HIS A 231 2.72 -9.69 3.29
CA HIS A 231 2.43 -9.29 4.67
C HIS A 231 2.52 -10.45 5.68
N ILE A 232 2.86 -11.70 5.29
CA ILE A 232 2.89 -12.84 6.22
C ILE A 232 3.66 -12.52 7.50
N PRO A 233 4.92 -12.06 7.49
CA PRO A 233 5.65 -11.81 8.72
C PRO A 233 5.00 -10.74 9.61
N LEU A 234 4.45 -9.69 9.01
CA LEU A 234 3.76 -8.63 9.73
C LEU A 234 2.49 -9.14 10.42
N ASN A 235 1.74 -10.04 9.79
CA ASN A 235 0.53 -10.61 10.39
C ASN A 235 0.84 -11.48 11.61
N PHE A 236 1.93 -12.25 11.57
CA PHE A 236 2.30 -13.18 12.65
C PHE A 236 3.15 -12.55 13.75
N LEU A 237 3.87 -11.46 13.48
CA LEU A 237 4.83 -10.88 14.42
C LEU A 237 4.45 -9.47 14.91
N TYR A 238 3.44 -8.82 14.26
CA TYR A 238 3.10 -7.44 14.56
C TYR A 238 1.60 -7.18 14.66
N TYR A 239 0.83 -7.43 13.60
CA TYR A 239 -0.59 -7.08 13.58
C TYR A 239 -1.41 -7.96 14.52
N SER A 240 -1.17 -9.26 14.54
CA SER A 240 -1.98 -10.21 15.28
C SER A 240 -1.17 -11.43 15.72
N PRO A 241 -0.15 -11.29 16.58
CA PRO A 241 0.72 -12.41 16.95
C PRO A 241 -0.03 -13.61 17.54
N LYS A 242 -1.13 -13.35 18.26
CA LYS A 242 -1.96 -14.43 18.87
C LYS A 242 -2.84 -15.16 17.87
N THR A 243 -3.26 -14.49 16.81
CA THR A 243 -4.23 -15.02 15.82
C THR A 243 -3.79 -14.72 14.37
N GLY A 244 -2.49 -14.83 14.08
CA GLY A 244 -1.85 -14.48 12.83
C GLY A 244 -2.44 -15.14 11.60
N VAL A 245 -2.94 -16.37 11.71
CA VAL A 245 -3.60 -17.08 10.60
C VAL A 245 -4.86 -16.34 10.14
N PHE A 246 -5.72 -15.91 11.07
CA PHE A 246 -6.93 -15.16 10.71
C PHE A 246 -6.59 -13.77 10.17
N SER A 247 -5.63 -13.09 10.80
CA SER A 247 -5.12 -11.81 10.28
C SER A 247 -4.60 -11.94 8.85
N PHE A 248 -3.81 -12.97 8.56
CA PHE A 248 -3.30 -13.25 7.23
C PHE A 248 -4.43 -13.51 6.20
N MET A 249 -5.45 -14.28 6.55
CA MET A 249 -6.59 -14.54 5.66
C MET A 249 -7.35 -13.24 5.34
N ILE A 250 -7.57 -12.39 6.35
CA ILE A 250 -8.19 -11.06 6.17
C ILE A 250 -7.31 -10.17 5.31
N GLN A 251 -6.00 -10.16 5.55
CA GLN A 251 -5.04 -9.37 4.78
C GLN A 251 -5.02 -9.74 3.30
N VAL A 252 -4.99 -11.04 2.98
CA VAL A 252 -5.06 -11.50 1.57
C VAL A 252 -6.39 -11.07 0.94
N THR A 253 -7.49 -11.24 1.66
CA THR A 253 -8.82 -10.83 1.19
C THR A 253 -8.88 -9.34 0.90
N LEU A 254 -8.39 -8.50 1.82
CA LEU A 254 -8.30 -7.06 1.65
C LEU A 254 -7.41 -6.70 0.44
N CYS A 255 -6.20 -7.26 0.36
CA CYS A 255 -5.26 -6.97 -0.74
C CYS A 255 -5.82 -7.35 -2.12
N VAL A 256 -6.57 -8.46 -2.23
CA VAL A 256 -7.27 -8.82 -3.47
C VAL A 256 -8.38 -7.82 -3.77
N GLY A 257 -9.25 -7.53 -2.81
CA GLY A 257 -10.38 -6.62 -3.00
C GLY A 257 -9.94 -5.21 -3.36
N ILE A 258 -9.22 -4.55 -2.46
CA ILE A 258 -8.74 -3.17 -2.70
C ILE A 258 -7.76 -3.12 -3.88
N GLY A 259 -7.00 -4.22 -4.11
CA GLY A 259 -6.13 -4.38 -5.25
C GLY A 259 -6.86 -4.24 -6.58
N VAL A 260 -8.05 -4.82 -6.69
CA VAL A 260 -8.94 -4.67 -7.87
C VAL A 260 -9.40 -3.23 -8.02
N PHE A 261 -9.85 -2.56 -6.95
CA PHE A 261 -10.26 -1.17 -7.00
C PHE A 261 -9.13 -0.22 -7.38
N MET A 262 -7.98 -0.33 -6.71
CA MET A 262 -6.81 0.51 -6.99
C MET A 262 -6.22 0.24 -8.36
N GLY A 263 -6.25 -1.00 -8.82
CA GLY A 263 -5.88 -1.38 -10.18
C GLY A 263 -6.77 -0.73 -11.23
N TRP A 264 -8.08 -0.71 -11.01
CA TRP A 264 -9.04 0.01 -11.83
C TRP A 264 -8.75 1.52 -11.85
N LEU A 265 -8.56 2.12 -10.67
CA LEU A 265 -8.32 3.55 -10.54
C LEU A 265 -7.03 3.96 -11.26
N TYR A 266 -5.96 3.17 -11.10
CA TYR A 266 -4.70 3.42 -11.78
C TYR A 266 -4.83 3.30 -13.31
N MET A 267 -5.49 2.26 -13.83
CA MET A 267 -5.75 2.12 -15.28
C MET A 267 -6.62 3.25 -15.83
N LYS A 268 -7.56 3.77 -15.03
CA LYS A 268 -8.47 4.85 -15.43
C LYS A 268 -7.80 6.22 -15.46
N THR A 269 -6.88 6.48 -14.55
CA THR A 269 -6.29 7.81 -14.34
C THR A 269 -4.87 7.95 -14.87
N GLY A 270 -4.11 6.85 -14.96
CA GLY A 270 -2.66 6.88 -15.21
C GLY A 270 -1.87 7.64 -14.14
N ASN A 271 -2.47 7.88 -12.98
CA ASN A 271 -1.95 8.74 -11.91
C ASN A 271 -1.62 7.91 -10.68
N ILE A 272 -0.32 7.76 -10.38
CA ILE A 272 0.12 7.01 -9.19
C ILE A 272 -0.37 7.65 -7.88
N TRP A 273 -0.49 8.97 -7.83
CA TRP A 273 -0.92 9.69 -6.64
C TRP A 273 -2.36 9.39 -6.26
N SER A 274 -3.21 9.04 -7.22
CA SER A 274 -4.60 8.65 -6.94
C SER A 274 -4.66 7.41 -6.06
N VAL A 275 -3.83 6.41 -6.33
CA VAL A 275 -3.78 5.16 -5.55
C VAL A 275 -2.97 5.32 -4.27
N VAL A 276 -1.96 6.19 -4.24
CA VAL A 276 -1.24 6.58 -3.01
C VAL A 276 -2.20 7.19 -1.99
N ILE A 277 -3.06 8.13 -2.42
CA ILE A 277 -4.06 8.75 -1.54
C ILE A 277 -5.08 7.72 -1.07
N VAL A 278 -5.58 6.86 -1.96
CA VAL A 278 -6.53 5.80 -1.58
C VAL A 278 -5.91 4.84 -0.56
N HIS A 279 -4.66 4.42 -0.76
CA HIS A 279 -3.96 3.55 0.18
C HIS A 279 -3.73 4.25 1.53
N TYR A 280 -3.32 5.52 1.50
CA TYR A 280 -3.20 6.34 2.70
C TYR A 280 -4.52 6.40 3.47
N LEU A 281 -5.62 6.68 2.81
CA LEU A 281 -6.96 6.75 3.43
C LEU A 281 -7.37 5.38 4.00
N GLN A 282 -7.15 4.30 3.27
CA GLN A 282 -7.44 2.93 3.73
C GLN A 282 -6.78 2.63 5.07
N ASN A 283 -5.52 3.02 5.24
CA ASN A 283 -4.76 2.69 6.44
C ASN A 283 -4.99 3.66 7.60
N ASN A 284 -5.41 4.90 7.34
CA ASN A 284 -5.44 5.94 8.37
C ASN A 284 -6.86 6.32 8.85
N ILE A 285 -7.91 6.11 8.06
CA ILE A 285 -9.28 6.48 8.48
C ILE A 285 -9.65 5.78 9.79
N GLY A 286 -9.46 4.45 9.87
CA GLY A 286 -9.80 3.69 11.07
C GLY A 286 -9.06 4.16 12.32
N ALA A 287 -7.75 4.38 12.20
CA ALA A 287 -6.91 4.82 13.30
C ALA A 287 -7.25 6.25 13.76
N ILE A 288 -7.41 7.18 12.82
CA ILE A 288 -7.60 8.61 13.12
C ILE A 288 -9.00 8.91 13.62
N PHE A 289 -10.03 8.29 13.01
CA PHE A 289 -11.42 8.57 13.41
C PHE A 289 -11.90 7.72 14.58
N PHE A 290 -11.46 6.47 14.67
CA PHE A 290 -12.01 5.50 15.62
C PHE A 290 -10.97 4.98 16.62
N GLY A 291 -9.74 5.50 16.60
CA GLY A 291 -8.67 5.03 17.48
C GLY A 291 -8.29 3.57 17.26
N ALA A 292 -8.62 3.00 16.10
CA ALA A 292 -8.35 1.60 15.79
C ALA A 292 -6.84 1.34 15.72
N SER A 293 -6.32 0.48 16.59
CA SER A 293 -4.94 0.03 16.52
C SER A 293 -4.83 -1.16 15.58
N PRO A 294 -3.90 -1.14 14.62
CA PRO A 294 -3.63 -2.31 13.79
C PRO A 294 -2.74 -3.35 14.48
N VAL A 295 -2.28 -3.08 15.71
CA VAL A 295 -1.26 -3.88 16.41
C VAL A 295 -1.88 -4.70 17.52
N ASN A 296 -1.45 -5.95 17.67
CA ASN A 296 -1.90 -6.89 18.70
C ASN A 296 -3.41 -7.17 18.66
N VAL A 297 -4.02 -7.10 17.49
CA VAL A 297 -5.44 -7.40 17.30
C VAL A 297 -5.67 -8.89 17.51
N VAL A 298 -6.76 -9.26 18.20
CA VAL A 298 -7.20 -10.65 18.35
C VAL A 298 -8.42 -10.85 17.46
N LEU A 299 -8.31 -11.79 16.54
CA LEU A 299 -9.28 -12.06 15.48
C LEU A 299 -9.78 -13.51 15.59
N ASP A 300 -10.97 -13.76 15.07
CA ASP A 300 -11.55 -15.09 14.98
C ASP A 300 -12.02 -15.42 13.55
N PHE A 301 -12.56 -16.62 13.36
CA PHE A 301 -13.05 -17.05 12.05
C PHE A 301 -14.25 -16.22 11.56
N LYS A 302 -15.05 -15.64 12.45
CA LYS A 302 -16.18 -14.78 12.09
C LYS A 302 -15.66 -13.49 11.42
N ASP A 303 -14.54 -12.93 11.91
CA ASP A 303 -13.90 -11.77 11.30
C ASP A 303 -13.44 -12.08 9.86
N VAL A 304 -12.90 -13.28 9.63
CA VAL A 304 -12.51 -13.73 8.29
C VAL A 304 -13.72 -13.81 7.34
N LEU A 305 -14.82 -14.41 7.80
CA LEU A 305 -16.04 -14.52 7.01
C LEU A 305 -16.62 -13.15 6.67
N ILE A 306 -16.68 -12.24 7.65
CA ILE A 306 -17.18 -10.88 7.47
C ILE A 306 -16.30 -10.14 6.45
N ALA A 307 -14.98 -10.17 6.61
CA ALA A 307 -14.04 -9.53 5.71
C ALA A 307 -14.17 -10.10 4.27
N LEU A 308 -14.25 -11.41 4.12
CA LEU A 308 -14.42 -12.07 2.83
C LEU A 308 -15.69 -11.60 2.13
N ILE A 309 -16.84 -11.63 2.82
CA ILE A 309 -18.12 -11.21 2.26
C ILE A 309 -18.06 -9.74 1.86
N VAL A 310 -17.65 -8.86 2.77
CA VAL A 310 -17.70 -7.41 2.58
C VAL A 310 -16.73 -6.95 1.49
N TYR A 311 -15.46 -7.34 1.56
CA TYR A 311 -14.47 -6.87 0.58
C TYR A 311 -14.72 -7.42 -0.82
N MET A 312 -15.16 -8.70 -0.91
CA MET A 312 -15.47 -9.27 -2.22
C MET A 312 -16.74 -8.66 -2.82
N LEU A 313 -17.79 -8.45 -2.02
CA LEU A 313 -19.03 -7.81 -2.47
C LEU A 313 -18.78 -6.39 -3.01
N VAL A 314 -17.97 -5.60 -2.30
CA VAL A 314 -17.75 -4.19 -2.64
C VAL A 314 -16.76 -4.01 -3.78
N TYR A 315 -15.67 -4.78 -3.81
CA TYR A 315 -14.58 -4.51 -4.74
C TYR A 315 -14.58 -5.38 -6.00
N LEU A 316 -15.02 -6.64 -5.96
CA LEU A 316 -14.99 -7.49 -7.16
C LEU A 316 -15.87 -6.99 -8.32
N PRO A 317 -16.98 -6.27 -8.10
CA PRO A 317 -17.76 -5.70 -9.21
C PRO A 317 -16.94 -4.81 -10.15
N PHE A 318 -15.86 -4.19 -9.67
CA PHE A 318 -14.96 -3.37 -10.50
C PHE A 318 -14.31 -4.17 -11.63
N LEU A 319 -14.13 -5.50 -11.50
CA LEU A 319 -13.66 -6.36 -12.59
C LEU A 319 -14.57 -6.33 -13.83
N ASN A 320 -15.81 -5.87 -13.69
CA ASN A 320 -16.75 -5.75 -14.81
C ASN A 320 -16.72 -4.37 -15.49
N THR A 321 -15.89 -3.44 -15.01
CA THR A 321 -15.72 -2.11 -15.63
C THR A 321 -15.07 -2.21 -17.01
N LYS A 322 -15.18 -1.15 -17.79
CA LYS A 322 -14.62 -1.11 -19.16
C LYS A 322 -13.10 -1.26 -19.18
N GLU A 323 -12.42 -0.75 -18.14
CA GLU A 323 -10.96 -0.81 -18.01
C GLU A 323 -10.46 -2.27 -17.95
N TYR A 324 -11.20 -3.17 -17.29
CA TYR A 324 -10.87 -4.59 -17.23
C TYR A 324 -11.43 -5.44 -18.39
N LYS A 325 -12.24 -4.84 -19.28
CA LYS A 325 -12.77 -5.51 -20.47
C LYS A 325 -11.93 -5.29 -21.73
N LEU A 326 -10.93 -4.39 -21.69
CA LEU A 326 -10.01 -4.17 -22.80
C LEU A 326 -9.21 -5.44 -23.09
N LYS A 327 -8.83 -5.65 -24.37
CA LYS A 327 -8.07 -6.85 -24.77
C LYS A 327 -6.60 -6.80 -24.33
N SER A 328 -6.02 -5.60 -24.20
CA SER A 328 -4.64 -5.41 -23.77
C SER A 328 -4.41 -4.05 -23.10
N MET A 329 -3.27 -3.91 -22.41
CA MET A 329 -2.82 -2.61 -21.86
C MET A 329 -2.45 -1.61 -22.96
N SER A 330 -2.09 -2.04 -24.17
CA SER A 330 -1.83 -1.15 -25.31
C SER A 330 -3.09 -0.38 -25.70
N ASP A 331 -4.26 -1.01 -25.67
CA ASP A 331 -5.55 -0.37 -25.98
C ASP A 331 -5.92 0.69 -24.95
N SER A 332 -5.46 0.53 -23.69
CA SER A 332 -5.69 1.53 -22.63
C SER A 332 -4.72 2.71 -22.72
N SER A 333 -3.46 2.47 -23.06
CA SER A 333 -2.45 3.53 -23.23
C SER A 333 -2.67 4.38 -24.48
N GLU A 334 -3.20 3.79 -25.54
CA GLU A 334 -3.57 4.51 -26.76
C GLU A 334 -4.77 5.42 -26.54
N LYS A 335 -5.78 4.97 -25.77
CA LYS A 335 -6.92 5.80 -25.34
C LYS A 335 -6.55 6.92 -24.38
N LEU A 336 -5.54 6.74 -23.53
CA LEU A 336 -5.02 7.78 -22.63
C LEU A 336 -4.20 8.85 -23.37
N ARG A 337 -3.65 8.54 -24.56
CA ARG A 337 -2.93 9.49 -25.42
C ARG A 337 -3.86 10.29 -26.34
N LEU A 338 -5.10 9.83 -26.58
CA LEU A 338 -6.07 10.45 -27.46
C LEU A 338 -7.07 11.38 -26.73
N HIS A 339 -6.94 11.54 -25.43
CA HIS A 339 -7.69 12.47 -24.57
C HIS A 339 -6.73 13.28 -23.68
#